data_93424c3be0558a2a3c8d8e58118c749f
#
_entry.id   93424c3be0558a2a3c8d8e58118c749f
#
_cell.length_a   1.000
_cell.length_b   1.000
_cell.length_c   1.000
_cell.angle_alpha   90.00
_cell.angle_beta   90.00
_cell.angle_gamma   90.00
#
_symmetry.space_group_name_H-M   'P 1'
#
loop_
_entity.id
_entity.type
_entity.pdbx_description
1 polymer ?
#
loop_
_entity_poly.entity_id
_entity_poly.type
_entity_poly.pdbx_seq_one_letter_code
_entity_poly.pdbx_strand_id
1 'polypeptide(L)'
;MKKTVFLGFAAAMTMLGAAKAAPVDLSAYADANGFIDVQKLTCGQLANTYQEDANALTSWYSGWYNGLAHKHFADFKKGREVEHQVIEYCKAHPEQTIIHAIGLTLKEDRAEGMMMEK
;
A
#
# COMPACT_ATOMS: atom_id res chain seq x y z
N MET A 1 -17.60 -8.87 -64.07
CA MET A 1 -16.47 -8.39 -63.29
C MET A 1 -16.93 -8.13 -61.85
N LYS A 2 -16.63 -9.01 -60.95
CA LYS A 2 -16.95 -8.84 -59.56
C LYS A 2 -15.75 -8.23 -58.86
N LYS A 3 -15.88 -6.99 -58.42
CA LYS A 3 -14.89 -6.36 -57.56
C LYS A 3 -15.11 -6.85 -56.12
N THR A 4 -14.26 -7.71 -55.64
CA THR A 4 -14.22 -8.09 -54.22
C THR A 4 -13.56 -6.96 -53.46
N VAL A 5 -14.34 -6.22 -52.70
CA VAL A 5 -13.82 -5.27 -51.76
C VAL A 5 -13.46 -6.08 -50.50
N PHE A 6 -12.17 -6.29 -50.28
CA PHE A 6 -11.68 -6.77 -49.01
C PHE A 6 -11.73 -5.60 -48.03
N LEU A 7 -12.76 -5.58 -47.21
CA LEU A 7 -12.77 -4.77 -45.99
C LEU A 7 -11.80 -5.44 -45.01
N GLY A 8 -10.59 -4.91 -44.95
CA GLY A 8 -9.66 -5.25 -43.92
C GLY A 8 -10.20 -4.72 -42.59
N PHE A 9 -10.72 -5.60 -41.74
CA PHE A 9 -10.93 -5.31 -40.35
C PHE A 9 -9.54 -5.16 -39.72
N ALA A 10 -9.07 -3.93 -39.59
CA ALA A 10 -8.02 -3.62 -38.65
C ALA A 10 -8.62 -3.76 -37.24
N ALA A 11 -8.44 -4.92 -36.64
CA ALA A 11 -8.68 -5.06 -35.20
C ALA A 11 -7.66 -4.16 -34.52
N ALA A 12 -8.09 -2.97 -34.14
CA ALA A 12 -7.35 -2.15 -33.20
C ALA A 12 -7.39 -2.89 -31.89
N MET A 13 -6.37 -3.69 -31.61
CA MET A 13 -6.10 -4.14 -30.25
C MET A 13 -5.71 -2.90 -29.46
N THR A 14 -6.72 -2.26 -28.88
CA THR A 14 -6.49 -1.37 -27.77
C THR A 14 -5.93 -2.24 -26.64
N MET A 15 -4.62 -2.30 -26.52
CA MET A 15 -4.01 -2.73 -25.29
C MET A 15 -4.45 -1.73 -24.23
N LEU A 16 -5.52 -2.08 -23.52
CA LEU A 16 -5.84 -1.51 -22.24
C LEU A 16 -4.73 -2.03 -21.28
N GLY A 17 -3.52 -1.46 -21.43
CA GLY A 17 -2.57 -1.50 -20.37
C GLY A 17 -3.28 -0.94 -19.16
N ALA A 18 -3.35 -1.70 -18.05
CA ALA A 18 -3.86 -1.21 -16.80
C ALA A 18 -3.16 0.13 -16.52
N ALA A 19 -3.86 1.25 -16.80
CA ALA A 19 -3.38 2.55 -16.44
C ALA A 19 -3.27 2.51 -14.92
N LYS A 20 -2.04 2.46 -14.40
CA LYS A 20 -1.82 2.68 -12.98
C LYS A 20 -2.37 4.06 -12.69
N ALA A 21 -3.37 4.12 -11.79
CA ALA A 21 -3.88 5.39 -11.33
C ALA A 21 -2.70 6.24 -10.85
N ALA A 22 -2.68 7.52 -11.20
CA ALA A 22 -1.67 8.42 -10.70
C ALA A 22 -1.66 8.37 -9.16
N PRO A 23 -0.49 8.41 -8.52
CA PRO A 23 -0.41 8.43 -7.06
C PRO A 23 -1.19 9.61 -6.49
N VAL A 24 -1.88 9.38 -5.39
CA VAL A 24 -2.65 10.39 -4.67
C VAL A 24 -1.84 10.82 -3.45
N ASP A 25 -1.67 12.13 -3.30
CA ASP A 25 -1.02 12.70 -2.12
C ASP A 25 -1.80 12.33 -0.86
N LEU A 26 -1.10 11.96 0.20
CA LEU A 26 -1.72 11.54 1.46
C LEU A 26 -2.61 12.64 2.06
N SER A 27 -2.25 13.91 1.86
CA SER A 27 -3.04 15.06 2.32
C SER A 27 -4.45 15.13 1.70
N ALA A 28 -4.68 14.45 0.57
CA ALA A 28 -6.01 14.35 -0.04
C ALA A 28 -7.04 13.62 0.86
N TYR A 29 -6.57 12.84 1.82
CA TYR A 29 -7.41 12.11 2.77
C TYR A 29 -7.58 12.83 4.10
N ALA A 30 -7.01 14.03 4.23
CA ALA A 30 -7.14 14.86 5.42
C ALA A 30 -8.50 15.57 5.49
N ASP A 31 -8.95 15.85 6.71
CA ASP A 31 -10.10 16.70 6.94
C ASP A 31 -9.76 18.19 6.69
N ALA A 32 -10.74 19.08 6.90
CA ALA A 32 -10.57 20.52 6.69
C ALA A 32 -9.48 21.16 7.59
N ASN A 33 -9.11 20.50 8.68
CA ASN A 33 -8.08 20.95 9.62
C ASN A 33 -6.72 20.28 9.38
N GLY A 34 -6.59 19.45 8.36
CA GLY A 34 -5.35 18.76 8.00
C GLY A 34 -5.10 17.46 8.75
N PHE A 35 -6.08 16.93 9.49
CA PHE A 35 -5.95 15.67 10.22
C PHE A 35 -6.44 14.49 9.41
N ILE A 36 -5.72 13.38 9.52
CA ILE A 36 -6.08 12.10 8.92
C ILE A 36 -6.43 11.13 10.03
N ASP A 37 -7.59 10.47 9.93
CA ASP A 37 -7.91 9.36 10.82
C ASP A 37 -7.19 8.10 10.34
N VAL A 38 -6.04 7.85 10.93
CA VAL A 38 -5.16 6.71 10.56
C VAL A 38 -5.78 5.35 10.86
N GLN A 39 -6.81 5.27 11.70
CA GLN A 39 -7.54 4.03 11.98
C GLN A 39 -8.46 3.63 10.84
N LYS A 40 -8.87 4.59 10.01
CA LYS A 40 -9.79 4.37 8.89
C LYS A 40 -9.10 4.26 7.54
N LEU A 41 -7.81 4.57 7.45
CA LEU A 41 -7.08 4.46 6.20
C LEU A 41 -7.10 3.02 5.67
N THR A 42 -7.39 2.90 4.37
CA THR A 42 -7.46 1.62 3.68
C THR A 42 -6.12 1.25 3.05
N CYS A 43 -5.97 -0.04 2.82
CA CYS A 43 -4.88 -0.60 2.03
C CYS A 43 -4.77 0.04 0.64
N GLY A 44 -5.89 0.29 -0.03
CA GLY A 44 -5.91 0.95 -1.33
C GLY A 44 -5.33 2.36 -1.28
N GLN A 45 -5.59 3.09 -0.21
CA GLN A 45 -5.03 4.42 0.00
C GLN A 45 -3.52 4.38 0.23
N LEU A 46 -3.01 3.41 0.99
CA LEU A 46 -1.57 3.19 1.16
C LEU A 46 -0.90 2.77 -0.15
N ALA A 47 -1.46 1.81 -0.86
CA ALA A 47 -0.89 1.28 -2.10
C ALA A 47 -0.87 2.32 -3.23
N ASN A 48 -1.74 3.32 -3.16
CA ASN A 48 -1.94 4.32 -4.23
C ASN A 48 -1.36 5.70 -3.91
N THR A 49 -0.71 5.86 -2.77
CA THR A 49 -0.03 7.11 -2.43
C THR A 49 1.42 7.12 -2.94
N TYR A 50 2.06 8.28 -2.87
CA TYR A 50 3.49 8.37 -3.18
C TYR A 50 4.32 7.55 -2.20
N GLN A 51 5.46 7.01 -2.65
CA GLN A 51 6.34 6.21 -1.80
C GLN A 51 6.83 6.99 -0.57
N GLU A 52 7.09 8.28 -0.73
CA GLU A 52 7.46 9.17 0.37
C GLU A 52 6.36 9.25 1.44
N ASP A 53 5.11 9.40 1.01
CA ASP A 53 3.96 9.43 1.91
C ASP A 53 3.71 8.07 2.57
N ALA A 54 3.91 6.98 1.83
CA ALA A 54 3.84 5.63 2.38
C ALA A 54 4.90 5.41 3.45
N ASN A 55 6.12 5.89 3.24
CA ASN A 55 7.20 5.82 4.23
C ASN A 55 6.85 6.61 5.50
N ALA A 56 6.31 7.82 5.35
CA ALA A 56 5.89 8.64 6.48
C ALA A 56 4.78 7.97 7.29
N LEU A 57 3.78 7.42 6.59
CA LEU A 57 2.64 6.75 7.21
C LEU A 57 3.05 5.47 7.95
N THR A 58 3.85 4.62 7.33
CA THR A 58 4.32 3.38 7.96
C THR A 58 5.26 3.65 9.13
N SER A 59 6.08 4.70 9.07
CA SER A 59 6.89 5.17 10.19
C SER A 59 6.02 5.65 11.35
N TRP A 60 4.91 6.34 11.06
CA TRP A 60 3.96 6.77 12.08
C TRP A 60 3.35 5.58 12.82
N TYR A 61 2.86 4.57 12.10
CA TYR A 61 2.31 3.34 12.71
C TYR A 61 3.36 2.60 13.52
N SER A 62 4.60 2.50 13.01
CA SER A 62 5.71 1.87 13.73
C SER A 62 5.99 2.58 15.06
N GLY A 63 6.05 3.90 15.06
CA GLY A 63 6.24 4.70 16.27
C GLY A 63 5.10 4.53 17.27
N TRP A 64 3.87 4.46 16.79
CA TRP A 64 2.70 4.24 17.63
C TRP A 64 2.73 2.87 18.32
N TYR A 65 2.95 1.79 17.56
CA TYR A 65 3.04 0.44 18.11
C TYR A 65 4.22 0.29 19.09
N ASN A 66 5.39 0.79 18.74
CA ASN A 66 6.56 0.73 19.61
C ASN A 66 6.39 1.61 20.85
N GLY A 67 5.75 2.76 20.72
CA GLY A 67 5.43 3.64 21.85
C GLY A 67 4.50 2.97 22.86
N LEU A 68 3.43 2.31 22.41
CA LEU A 68 2.52 1.55 23.27
C LEU A 68 3.23 0.40 23.99
N ALA A 69 4.20 -0.23 23.35
CA ALA A 69 5.00 -1.33 23.93
C ALA A 69 6.19 -0.82 24.76
N HIS A 70 6.36 0.49 24.92
CA HIS A 70 7.52 1.12 25.59
C HIS A 70 8.89 0.69 25.01
N LYS A 71 8.94 0.36 23.73
CA LYS A 71 10.18 -0.01 23.02
C LYS A 71 10.84 1.23 22.44
N HIS A 72 12.15 1.37 22.63
CA HIS A 72 12.93 2.50 22.13
C HIS A 72 14.13 2.10 21.26
N PHE A 73 14.29 0.82 20.96
CA PHE A 73 15.24 0.34 19.97
C PHE A 73 14.54 0.12 18.64
N ALA A 74 15.14 0.57 17.55
CA ALA A 74 14.59 0.42 16.22
C ALA A 74 15.57 -0.29 15.31
N ASP A 75 15.08 -1.31 14.59
CA ASP A 75 15.78 -1.92 13.48
C ASP A 75 15.18 -1.38 12.18
N PHE A 76 15.85 -0.41 11.57
CA PHE A 76 15.34 0.24 10.37
C PHE A 76 15.37 -0.67 9.14
N LYS A 77 16.29 -1.63 9.09
CA LYS A 77 16.33 -2.62 8.01
C LYS A 77 15.09 -3.51 8.06
N LYS A 78 14.79 -4.05 9.24
CA LYS A 78 13.60 -4.87 9.45
C LYS A 78 12.31 -4.08 9.25
N GLY A 79 12.29 -2.84 9.68
CA GLY A 79 11.18 -1.94 9.47
C GLY A 79 10.83 -1.75 7.99
N ARG A 80 11.84 -1.62 7.12
CA ARG A 80 11.62 -1.55 5.67
C ARG A 80 11.10 -2.85 5.06
N GLU A 81 11.56 -3.99 5.56
CA GLU A 81 11.04 -5.30 5.13
C GLU A 81 9.55 -5.44 5.50
N VAL A 82 9.17 -5.07 6.71
CA VAL A 82 7.78 -5.08 7.17
C VAL A 82 6.92 -4.11 6.35
N GLU A 83 7.42 -2.90 6.10
CA GLU A 83 6.75 -1.93 5.23
C GLU A 83 6.46 -2.51 3.85
N HIS A 84 7.46 -3.13 3.23
CA HIS A 84 7.30 -3.76 1.93
C HIS A 84 6.24 -4.87 1.95
N GLN A 85 6.26 -5.73 2.96
CA GLN A 85 5.27 -6.80 3.15
C GLN A 85 3.84 -6.23 3.28
N VAL A 86 3.68 -5.18 4.08
CA VAL A 86 2.38 -4.51 4.28
C VAL A 86 1.88 -3.91 2.97
N ILE A 87 2.73 -3.22 2.22
CA ILE A 87 2.36 -2.62 0.94
C ILE A 87 1.95 -3.69 -0.07
N GLU A 88 2.70 -4.78 -0.17
CA GLU A 88 2.35 -5.89 -1.08
C GLU A 88 1.03 -6.56 -0.70
N TYR A 89 0.79 -6.77 0.59
CA TYR A 89 -0.50 -7.23 1.08
C TYR A 89 -1.62 -6.26 0.72
N CYS A 90 -1.40 -4.97 0.92
CA CYS A 90 -2.38 -3.92 0.64
C CYS A 90 -2.72 -3.80 -0.84
N LYS A 91 -1.78 -4.02 -1.74
CA LYS A 91 -2.05 -4.06 -3.19
C LYS A 91 -3.04 -5.17 -3.55
N ALA A 92 -2.96 -6.31 -2.88
CA ALA A 92 -3.85 -7.44 -3.10
C ALA A 92 -5.20 -7.33 -2.36
N HIS A 93 -5.28 -6.49 -1.32
CA HIS A 93 -6.45 -6.35 -0.45
C HIS A 93 -6.80 -4.87 -0.21
N PRO A 94 -7.14 -4.11 -1.25
CA PRO A 94 -7.34 -2.67 -1.15
C PRO A 94 -8.49 -2.25 -0.22
N GLU A 95 -9.46 -3.12 0.02
CA GLU A 95 -10.61 -2.89 0.89
C GLU A 95 -10.31 -3.03 2.40
N GLN A 96 -9.21 -3.66 2.75
CA GLN A 96 -8.78 -3.84 4.13
C GLN A 96 -8.26 -2.52 4.71
N THR A 97 -8.26 -2.40 6.04
CA THR A 97 -7.58 -1.27 6.69
C THR A 97 -6.08 -1.52 6.78
N ILE A 98 -5.31 -0.45 6.80
CA ILE A 98 -3.84 -0.56 6.99
C ILE A 98 -3.52 -1.22 8.33
N ILE A 99 -4.24 -0.88 9.39
CA ILE A 99 -4.05 -1.47 10.72
C ILE A 99 -4.24 -2.98 10.70
N HIS A 100 -5.26 -3.46 9.98
CA HIS A 100 -5.49 -4.90 9.82
C HIS A 100 -4.32 -5.57 9.08
N ALA A 101 -3.85 -4.96 8.01
CA ALA A 101 -2.71 -5.45 7.23
C ALA A 101 -1.43 -5.54 8.07
N ILE A 102 -1.14 -4.52 8.87
CA ILE A 102 0.00 -4.51 9.78
C ILE A 102 -0.13 -5.64 10.81
N GLY A 103 -1.30 -5.79 11.42
CA GLY A 103 -1.55 -6.84 12.41
C GLY A 103 -1.30 -8.25 11.84
N LEU A 104 -1.76 -8.53 10.63
CA LEU A 104 -1.51 -9.81 9.96
C LEU A 104 -0.03 -10.03 9.65
N THR A 105 0.64 -9.03 9.11
CA THR A 105 2.07 -9.11 8.76
C THR A 105 2.92 -9.38 10.00
N LEU A 106 2.67 -8.67 11.09
CA LEU A 106 3.38 -8.89 12.35
C LEU A 106 3.09 -10.26 12.95
N LYS A 107 1.87 -10.77 12.81
CA LYS A 107 1.51 -12.12 13.27
C LYS A 107 2.26 -13.20 12.49
N GLU A 108 2.35 -13.07 11.17
CA GLU A 108 3.10 -13.98 10.30
C GLU A 108 4.59 -13.94 10.61
N ASP A 109 5.17 -12.77 10.77
CA ASP A 109 6.58 -12.61 11.11
C ASP A 109 6.93 -13.24 12.45
N ARG A 110 6.04 -13.15 13.45
CA ARG A 110 6.22 -13.83 14.74
C ARG A 110 6.18 -15.35 14.59
N ALA A 111 5.24 -15.88 13.80
CA ALA A 111 5.12 -17.31 13.56
C ALA A 111 6.35 -17.88 12.85
N GLU A 112 7.02 -17.08 12.02
CA GLU A 112 8.26 -17.44 11.32
C GLU A 112 9.53 -17.15 12.12
N GLY A 113 9.40 -16.63 13.34
CA GLY A 113 10.55 -16.24 14.18
C GLY A 113 11.32 -15.02 13.67
N MET A 114 10.70 -14.22 12.80
CA MET A 114 11.32 -13.05 12.16
C MET A 114 11.16 -11.77 12.95
N MET A 115 10.47 -11.80 14.09
CA MET A 115 10.29 -10.62 14.94
C MET A 115 11.55 -10.32 15.72
N MET A 116 11.91 -9.05 15.71
CA MET A 116 12.98 -8.55 16.55
C MET A 116 12.54 -8.54 18.00
N GLU A 117 13.27 -9.23 18.82
CA GLU A 117 13.15 -9.13 20.26
C GLU A 117 14.33 -8.33 20.81
N LYS A 118 14.03 -7.12 21.23
CA LYS A 118 14.88 -6.37 22.14
C LYS A 118 14.02 -5.59 23.12
#